data_a429f61d2ab0fc10f099147ed5c70171
#
_entry.id   a429f61d2ab0fc10f099147ed5c70171
#
_cell.length_a   1.000
_cell.length_b   1.000
_cell.length_c   1.000
_cell.angle_alpha   90.00
_cell.angle_beta   90.00
_cell.angle_gamma   90.00
#
_symmetry.space_group_name_H-M   'P 1'
#
loop_
_entity.id
_entity.type
_entity.pdbx_description
1 polymer ?
#
loop_
_entity_poly.entity_id
_entity_poly.type
_entity_poly.pdbx_seq_one_letter_code
_entity_poly.pdbx_strand_id
1 'polypeptide(L)'
;TKVIANIPYQISSPLIDKLTKYIREQKEKSLHMALLLVQEEFGERLVMEYESDVGSLGMTALLDWESKIIKKVPPHNFSPNPKVNSCFIEMIPSNEEFPCDKRLVKQVIHSTFSQRRKKIRTTLKSVPKRINRIPQWHSSRWKKAYSSLIDDERLECRPEELDFDEWIELCCDLDKNSV
;
A
#
# COMPACT_ATOMS: atom_id res chain seq x y z
N THR A 1 -0.88 17.60 15.05
CA THR A 1 -0.85 16.49 16.04
C THR A 1 0.27 15.51 15.68
N LYS A 2 0.90 14.88 16.69
CA LYS A 2 1.84 13.76 16.54
C LYS A 2 1.29 12.55 17.27
N VAL A 3 1.46 11.36 16.71
CA VAL A 3 1.12 10.10 17.35
C VAL A 3 2.42 9.38 17.70
N ILE A 4 2.59 9.01 18.97
CA ILE A 4 3.72 8.19 19.43
C ILE A 4 3.11 7.01 20.18
N ALA A 5 3.38 5.78 19.72
CA ALA A 5 2.74 4.61 20.31
C ALA A 5 3.62 3.36 20.26
N ASN A 6 3.63 2.65 21.39
CA ASN A 6 4.01 1.24 21.46
C ASN A 6 2.72 0.43 21.34
N ILE A 7 2.57 -0.29 20.23
CA ILE A 7 1.32 -0.96 19.89
C ILE A 7 1.45 -2.48 19.94
N PRO A 8 0.39 -3.21 20.36
CA PRO A 8 0.38 -4.66 20.18
C PRO A 8 0.56 -5.00 18.70
N TYR A 9 1.49 -5.92 18.39
CA TYR A 9 1.86 -6.22 17.01
C TYR A 9 0.69 -6.61 16.10
N GLN A 10 -0.32 -7.29 16.67
CA GLN A 10 -1.50 -7.76 15.94
C GLN A 10 -2.35 -6.62 15.36
N ILE A 11 -2.24 -5.40 15.90
CA ILE A 11 -3.03 -4.25 15.43
C ILE A 11 -2.21 -3.24 14.62
N SER A 12 -0.96 -3.56 14.24
CA SER A 12 -0.10 -2.65 13.46
C SER A 12 -0.77 -2.22 12.15
N SER A 13 -1.19 -3.18 11.31
CA SER A 13 -1.87 -2.87 10.04
C SER A 13 -3.24 -2.18 10.25
N PRO A 14 -4.16 -2.65 11.12
CA PRO A 14 -5.40 -1.94 11.41
C PRO A 14 -5.21 -0.51 11.91
N LEU A 15 -4.17 -0.24 12.70
CA LEU A 15 -3.88 1.11 13.17
C LEU A 15 -3.45 2.02 12.02
N ILE A 16 -2.54 1.55 11.16
CA ILE A 16 -2.12 2.33 9.97
C ILE A 16 -3.31 2.60 9.05
N ASP A 17 -4.16 1.62 8.80
CA ASP A 17 -5.39 1.84 8.02
C ASP A 17 -6.31 2.90 8.66
N LYS A 18 -6.42 2.91 10.00
CA LYS A 18 -7.21 3.92 10.73
C LYS A 18 -6.58 5.30 10.65
N LEU A 19 -5.25 5.41 10.79
CA LEU A 19 -4.53 6.68 10.64
C LEU A 19 -4.63 7.20 9.20
N THR A 20 -4.50 6.31 8.21
CA THR A 20 -4.68 6.65 6.79
C THR A 20 -6.09 7.20 6.52
N LYS A 21 -7.12 6.54 7.06
CA LYS A 21 -8.48 7.04 6.97
C LYS A 21 -8.61 8.42 7.60
N TYR A 22 -8.04 8.60 8.78
CA TYR A 22 -8.08 9.87 9.51
C TYR A 22 -7.45 11.02 8.70
N ILE A 23 -6.25 10.83 8.11
CA ILE A 23 -5.61 11.89 7.30
C ILE A 23 -6.36 12.21 6.02
N ARG A 24 -7.06 11.24 5.42
CA ARG A 24 -7.88 11.43 4.21
C ARG A 24 -9.18 12.18 4.48
N GLU A 25 -9.77 12.01 5.68
CA GLU A 25 -11.04 12.62 6.05
C GLU A 25 -10.89 14.05 6.59
N GLN A 26 -9.70 14.43 7.06
CA GLN A 26 -9.44 15.77 7.58
C GLN A 26 -9.09 16.75 6.47
N LYS A 27 -9.83 17.88 6.39
CA LYS A 27 -9.56 18.96 5.43
C LYS A 27 -8.28 19.72 5.77
N GLU A 28 -7.97 19.84 7.07
CA GLU A 28 -6.71 20.39 7.56
C GLU A 28 -5.88 19.24 8.12
N LYS A 29 -4.64 19.15 7.70
CA LYS A 29 -3.73 18.09 8.16
C LYS A 29 -3.41 18.25 9.62
N SER A 30 -4.21 17.62 10.46
CA SER A 30 -4.01 17.64 11.91
C SER A 30 -2.93 16.65 12.37
N LEU A 31 -2.60 15.63 11.57
CA LEU A 31 -1.54 14.65 11.85
C LEU A 31 -0.28 15.00 11.06
N HIS A 32 0.81 15.35 11.79
CA HIS A 32 2.09 15.69 11.18
C HIS A 32 3.04 14.49 11.09
N MET A 33 2.92 13.56 12.04
CA MET A 33 3.85 12.43 12.14
C MET A 33 3.24 11.34 13.03
N ALA A 34 3.49 10.09 12.68
CA ALA A 34 3.30 8.95 13.56
C ALA A 34 4.65 8.25 13.79
N LEU A 35 5.02 8.03 15.06
CA LEU A 35 6.16 7.21 15.46
C LEU A 35 5.64 5.97 16.18
N LEU A 36 5.78 4.83 15.55
CA LEU A 36 5.19 3.58 16.01
C LEU A 36 6.28 2.55 16.29
N LEU A 37 6.18 1.84 17.41
CA LEU A 37 6.99 0.65 17.69
C LEU A 37 6.21 -0.57 17.20
N VAL A 38 6.80 -1.30 16.25
CA VAL A 38 6.22 -2.46 15.57
C VAL A 38 7.21 -3.62 15.53
N GLN A 39 6.77 -4.81 15.07
CA GLN A 39 7.70 -5.89 14.74
C GLN A 39 8.64 -5.46 13.61
N GLU A 40 9.92 -5.87 13.70
CA GLU A 40 10.93 -5.51 12.70
C GLU A 40 10.52 -5.95 11.30
N GLU A 41 10.10 -7.21 11.10
CA GLU A 41 9.63 -7.71 9.81
C GLU A 41 8.45 -6.90 9.24
N PHE A 42 7.52 -6.47 10.09
CA PHE A 42 6.42 -5.61 9.65
C PHE A 42 6.93 -4.25 9.18
N GLY A 43 7.86 -3.65 9.92
CA GLY A 43 8.49 -2.36 9.56
C GLY A 43 9.25 -2.47 8.25
N GLU A 44 10.08 -3.51 8.07
CA GLU A 44 10.84 -3.78 6.85
C GLU A 44 9.91 -3.90 5.63
N ARG A 45 8.84 -4.67 5.75
CA ARG A 45 7.82 -4.79 4.69
C ARG A 45 7.03 -3.52 4.43
N LEU A 46 6.84 -2.66 5.44
CA LEU A 46 6.15 -1.38 5.26
C LEU A 46 6.99 -0.38 4.47
N VAL A 47 8.29 -0.32 4.77
CA VAL A 47 9.25 0.58 4.07
C VAL A 47 9.87 -0.08 2.84
N MET A 48 9.62 -1.38 2.63
CA MET A 48 10.24 -2.17 1.56
C MET A 48 11.77 -2.09 1.61
N GLU A 49 12.33 -2.40 2.80
CA GLU A 49 13.76 -2.28 3.12
C GLU A 49 14.62 -3.11 2.16
N TYR A 50 14.13 -4.29 1.75
CA TYR A 50 14.81 -5.22 0.84
C TYR A 50 13.89 -5.58 -0.33
N GLU A 51 14.46 -6.03 -1.44
CA GLU A 51 13.68 -6.49 -2.61
C GLU A 51 12.65 -7.58 -2.26
N SER A 52 12.99 -8.47 -1.31
CA SER A 52 12.06 -9.50 -0.82
C SER A 52 10.84 -8.94 -0.11
N ASP A 53 10.92 -7.71 0.42
CA ASP A 53 9.88 -7.05 1.20
C ASP A 53 8.88 -6.29 0.31
N VAL A 54 9.22 -6.12 -0.97
CA VAL A 54 8.30 -5.49 -1.94
C VAL A 54 6.97 -6.24 -1.94
N GLY A 55 5.91 -5.52 -1.59
CA GLY A 55 4.59 -6.12 -1.42
C GLY A 55 3.47 -5.09 -1.29
N SER A 56 2.24 -5.61 -1.24
CA SER A 56 1.06 -4.73 -1.19
C SER A 56 1.03 -3.78 0.01
N LEU A 57 1.64 -4.16 1.14
CA LEU A 57 1.69 -3.32 2.34
C LEU A 57 2.50 -2.05 2.07
N GLY A 58 3.75 -2.18 1.63
CA GLY A 58 4.63 -1.05 1.34
C GLY A 58 4.12 -0.23 0.16
N MET A 59 3.80 -0.89 -0.97
CA MET A 59 3.28 -0.20 -2.16
C MET A 59 2.01 0.61 -1.88
N THR A 60 1.08 0.10 -1.06
CA THR A 60 -0.12 0.88 -0.72
C THR A 60 0.12 1.92 0.36
N ALA A 61 1.14 1.76 1.20
CA ALA A 61 1.53 2.78 2.18
C ALA A 61 2.09 4.03 1.50
N LEU A 62 2.88 3.89 0.43
CA LEU A 62 3.42 5.01 -0.36
C LEU A 62 2.35 5.97 -0.89
N LEU A 63 1.11 5.50 -1.09
CA LEU A 63 0.01 6.37 -1.51
C LEU A 63 -0.32 7.51 -0.53
N ASP A 64 -0.01 7.32 0.74
CA ASP A 64 -0.45 8.25 1.80
C ASP A 64 0.65 8.59 2.79
N TRP A 65 1.77 7.86 2.78
CA TRP A 65 2.81 7.96 3.79
C TRP A 65 4.22 7.94 3.20
N GLU A 66 5.08 8.82 3.69
CA GLU A 66 6.53 8.68 3.65
C GLU A 66 6.95 7.97 4.94
N SER A 67 7.57 6.80 4.81
CA SER A 67 7.87 5.94 5.96
C SER A 67 9.34 5.55 5.97
N LYS A 68 9.94 5.51 7.18
CA LYS A 68 11.31 5.00 7.36
C LYS A 68 11.48 4.30 8.70
N ILE A 69 12.39 3.35 8.77
CA ILE A 69 12.85 2.76 10.03
C ILE A 69 13.87 3.71 10.67
N ILE A 70 13.57 4.13 11.91
CA ILE A 70 14.44 5.04 12.68
C ILE A 70 15.45 4.25 13.50
N LYS A 71 15.01 3.14 14.10
CA LYS A 71 15.85 2.35 14.99
C LYS A 71 15.30 0.93 15.16
N LYS A 72 16.17 -0.06 15.07
CA LYS A 72 15.88 -1.45 15.45
C LYS A 72 16.06 -1.63 16.96
N VAL A 73 15.17 -2.39 17.60
CA VAL A 73 15.13 -2.57 19.06
C VAL A 73 15.10 -4.07 19.37
N PRO A 74 16.18 -4.61 19.93
CA PRO A 74 16.25 -6.03 20.26
C PRO A 74 15.37 -6.40 21.46
N PRO A 75 14.97 -7.69 21.60
CA PRO A 75 14.01 -8.16 22.61
C PRO A 75 14.40 -7.86 24.05
N HIS A 76 15.71 -7.85 24.39
CA HIS A 76 16.18 -7.64 25.77
C HIS A 76 15.87 -6.22 26.31
N ASN A 77 15.44 -5.30 25.46
CA ASN A 77 14.99 -3.96 25.90
C ASN A 77 13.54 -3.93 26.44
N PHE A 78 12.89 -5.08 26.48
CA PHE A 78 11.49 -5.17 26.93
C PHE A 78 11.35 -6.11 28.15
N SER A 79 10.35 -5.86 28.97
CA SER A 79 9.94 -6.75 30.04
C SER A 79 8.40 -6.92 30.01
N PRO A 80 7.90 -8.16 29.78
CA PRO A 80 8.62 -9.34 29.35
C PRO A 80 9.24 -9.23 27.96
N ASN A 81 10.29 -9.99 27.69
CA ASN A 81 10.96 -9.99 26.40
C ASN A 81 10.06 -10.58 25.31
N PRO A 82 9.82 -9.87 24.19
CA PRO A 82 9.13 -10.45 23.04
C PRO A 82 10.02 -11.52 22.36
N LYS A 83 9.40 -12.39 21.57
CA LYS A 83 10.14 -13.45 20.83
C LYS A 83 10.82 -12.93 19.55
N VAL A 84 10.53 -11.72 19.13
CA VAL A 84 10.98 -11.11 17.87
C VAL A 84 11.55 -9.73 18.11
N ASN A 85 12.40 -9.29 17.20
CA ASN A 85 12.87 -7.91 17.19
C ASN A 85 11.74 -6.93 16.90
N SER A 86 11.94 -5.69 17.32
CA SER A 86 11.05 -4.56 17.04
C SER A 86 11.82 -3.46 16.31
N CYS A 87 11.09 -2.54 15.71
CA CYS A 87 11.67 -1.30 15.19
C CYS A 87 10.74 -0.12 15.43
N PHE A 88 11.32 1.05 15.53
CA PHE A 88 10.58 2.31 15.42
C PHE A 88 10.48 2.68 13.95
N ILE A 89 9.24 2.87 13.50
CA ILE A 89 8.94 3.45 12.19
C ILE A 89 8.43 4.87 12.36
N GLU A 90 8.97 5.81 11.59
CA GLU A 90 8.42 7.14 11.43
C GLU A 90 7.59 7.16 10.15
N MET A 91 6.39 7.71 10.24
CA MET A 91 5.46 7.84 9.13
C MET A 91 4.99 9.29 9.06
N ILE A 92 5.23 9.95 7.94
CA ILE A 92 4.80 11.33 7.66
C ILE A 92 3.73 11.27 6.57
N PRO A 93 2.56 11.91 6.77
CA PRO A 93 1.55 11.96 5.73
C PRO A 93 2.09 12.59 4.44
N SER A 94 2.02 11.86 3.34
CA SER A 94 2.37 12.38 2.02
C SER A 94 1.34 13.39 1.53
N ASN A 95 1.83 14.44 0.88
CA ASN A 95 1.00 15.46 0.23
C ASN A 95 0.83 15.19 -1.26
N GLU A 96 1.36 14.10 -1.75
CA GLU A 96 1.37 13.77 -3.15
C GLU A 96 -0.04 13.56 -3.69
N GLU A 97 -0.35 14.25 -4.79
CA GLU A 97 -1.59 14.07 -5.55
C GLU A 97 -1.30 13.18 -6.75
N PHE A 98 -2.16 12.21 -6.98
CA PHE A 98 -2.03 11.30 -8.11
C PHE A 98 -3.12 11.59 -9.15
N PRO A 99 -2.83 11.40 -10.44
CA PRO A 99 -3.78 11.65 -11.52
C PRO A 99 -5.01 10.73 -11.52
N CYS A 100 -4.97 9.66 -10.73
CA CYS A 100 -6.06 8.68 -10.60
C CYS A 100 -6.45 8.43 -9.14
N ASP A 101 -7.60 7.82 -8.93
CA ASP A 101 -8.13 7.55 -7.59
C ASP A 101 -7.23 6.57 -6.81
N LYS A 102 -6.66 7.01 -5.69
CA LYS A 102 -5.84 6.17 -4.79
C LYS A 102 -6.53 4.85 -4.39
N ARG A 103 -7.88 4.82 -4.36
CA ARG A 103 -8.64 3.58 -4.07
C ARG A 103 -8.55 2.59 -5.21
N LEU A 104 -8.51 3.06 -6.47
CA LEU A 104 -8.27 2.21 -7.63
C LEU A 104 -6.87 1.59 -7.56
N VAL A 105 -5.84 2.40 -7.35
CA VAL A 105 -4.46 1.94 -7.18
C VAL A 105 -4.38 0.88 -6.09
N LYS A 106 -4.93 1.16 -4.90
CA LYS A 106 -4.96 0.21 -3.78
C LYS A 106 -5.63 -1.12 -4.15
N GLN A 107 -6.75 -1.09 -4.88
CA GLN A 107 -7.45 -2.32 -5.30
C GLN A 107 -6.66 -3.12 -6.34
N VAL A 108 -6.03 -2.45 -7.30
CA VAL A 108 -5.19 -3.09 -8.32
C VAL A 108 -3.99 -3.78 -7.65
N ILE A 109 -3.24 -3.05 -6.82
CA ILE A 109 -2.08 -3.59 -6.09
C ILE A 109 -2.50 -4.78 -5.20
N HIS A 110 -3.55 -4.68 -4.40
CA HIS A 110 -4.01 -5.80 -3.57
C HIS A 110 -4.43 -7.02 -4.39
N SER A 111 -5.09 -6.82 -5.53
CA SER A 111 -5.53 -7.92 -6.39
C SER A 111 -4.34 -8.67 -6.99
N THR A 112 -3.31 -7.96 -7.43
CA THR A 112 -2.13 -8.54 -8.07
C THR A 112 -1.20 -9.20 -7.04
N PHE A 113 -0.87 -8.53 -5.95
CA PHE A 113 -0.03 -9.10 -4.90
C PHE A 113 -0.68 -10.26 -4.13
N SER A 114 -2.00 -10.42 -4.18
CA SER A 114 -2.66 -11.63 -3.64
C SER A 114 -2.21 -12.91 -4.35
N GLN A 115 -1.65 -12.80 -5.56
CA GLN A 115 -1.13 -13.88 -6.37
C GLN A 115 0.25 -13.50 -6.97
N ARG A 116 1.18 -13.01 -6.12
CA ARG A 116 2.45 -12.39 -6.56
C ARG A 116 3.31 -13.23 -7.52
N ARG A 117 3.16 -14.57 -7.51
CA ARG A 117 3.86 -15.46 -8.45
C ARG A 117 3.28 -15.48 -9.87
N LYS A 118 2.09 -14.89 -10.08
CA LYS A 118 1.45 -14.81 -11.40
C LYS A 118 1.76 -13.48 -12.06
N LYS A 119 1.76 -13.45 -13.38
CA LYS A 119 1.82 -12.21 -14.16
C LYS A 119 0.61 -11.34 -13.88
N ILE A 120 0.79 -10.04 -13.95
CA ILE A 120 -0.25 -9.03 -13.68
C ILE A 120 -1.48 -9.27 -14.56
N ARG A 121 -1.29 -9.59 -15.85
CA ARG A 121 -2.40 -9.95 -16.76
C ARG A 121 -3.30 -11.06 -16.23
N THR A 122 -2.74 -12.06 -15.59
CA THR A 122 -3.52 -13.21 -15.08
C THR A 122 -4.45 -12.80 -13.96
N THR A 123 -4.01 -11.87 -13.13
CA THR A 123 -4.78 -11.40 -11.96
C THR A 123 -5.80 -10.35 -12.36
N LEU A 124 -5.42 -9.38 -13.22
CA LEU A 124 -6.28 -8.28 -13.63
C LEU A 124 -7.34 -8.66 -14.68
N LYS A 125 -7.18 -9.83 -15.34
CA LYS A 125 -8.26 -10.42 -16.17
C LYS A 125 -9.55 -10.59 -15.37
N SER A 126 -9.45 -10.85 -14.08
CA SER A 126 -10.58 -10.93 -13.16
C SER A 126 -10.89 -9.54 -12.57
N VAL A 127 -12.18 -9.23 -12.45
CA VAL A 127 -12.62 -7.98 -11.82
C VAL A 127 -12.20 -7.97 -10.34
N PRO A 128 -11.53 -6.92 -9.84
CA PRO A 128 -11.18 -6.82 -8.43
C PRO A 128 -12.42 -6.87 -7.53
N LYS A 129 -12.38 -7.68 -6.47
CA LYS A 129 -13.53 -8.00 -5.61
C LYS A 129 -14.29 -6.79 -5.05
N ARG A 130 -13.60 -5.68 -4.86
CA ARG A 130 -14.17 -4.45 -4.24
C ARG A 130 -14.24 -3.28 -5.20
N ILE A 131 -14.15 -3.51 -6.52
CA ILE A 131 -14.15 -2.44 -7.52
C ILE A 131 -15.41 -1.55 -7.42
N ASN A 132 -16.57 -2.14 -7.14
CA ASN A 132 -17.84 -1.41 -6.99
C ASN A 132 -17.90 -0.45 -5.78
N ARG A 133 -16.89 -0.48 -4.90
CA ARG A 133 -16.76 0.48 -3.79
C ARG A 133 -16.08 1.78 -4.21
N ILE A 134 -15.54 1.82 -5.41
CA ILE A 134 -14.90 3.00 -5.98
C ILE A 134 -15.95 3.70 -6.85
N PRO A 135 -16.18 5.02 -6.66
CA PRO A 135 -17.17 5.76 -7.45
C PRO A 135 -16.95 5.56 -8.94
N GLN A 136 -18.04 5.37 -9.66
CA GLN A 136 -18.08 5.15 -11.11
C GLN A 136 -17.42 3.84 -11.61
N TRP A 137 -16.83 3.02 -10.72
CA TRP A 137 -16.24 1.75 -11.11
C TRP A 137 -17.21 0.58 -10.91
N HIS A 138 -17.34 -0.26 -11.95
CA HIS A 138 -18.16 -1.48 -11.98
C HIS A 138 -17.55 -2.52 -12.93
N SER A 139 -18.08 -3.72 -12.93
CA SER A 139 -17.47 -4.84 -13.65
C SER A 139 -17.34 -4.63 -15.16
N SER A 140 -18.30 -3.98 -15.81
CA SER A 140 -18.24 -3.71 -17.27
C SER A 140 -17.20 -2.63 -17.60
N ARG A 141 -17.10 -1.56 -16.79
CA ARG A 141 -16.08 -0.55 -16.92
C ARG A 141 -14.68 -1.17 -16.76
N TRP A 142 -14.49 -2.03 -15.75
CA TRP A 142 -13.24 -2.75 -15.57
C TRP A 142 -12.84 -3.58 -16.78
N LYS A 143 -13.78 -4.38 -17.32
CA LYS A 143 -13.52 -5.22 -18.51
C LYS A 143 -13.11 -4.39 -19.72
N LYS A 144 -13.77 -3.25 -19.96
CA LYS A 144 -13.43 -2.31 -21.04
C LYS A 144 -12.01 -1.78 -20.85
N ALA A 145 -11.70 -1.23 -19.67
CA ALA A 145 -10.38 -0.70 -19.33
C ALA A 145 -9.27 -1.77 -19.47
N TYR A 146 -9.48 -2.96 -18.94
CA TYR A 146 -8.52 -4.04 -19.07
C TYR A 146 -8.30 -4.47 -20.53
N SER A 147 -9.38 -4.54 -21.34
CA SER A 147 -9.27 -4.92 -22.75
C SER A 147 -8.47 -3.91 -23.57
N SER A 148 -8.52 -2.63 -23.23
CA SER A 148 -7.75 -1.58 -23.92
C SER A 148 -6.25 -1.63 -23.61
N LEU A 149 -5.86 -2.30 -22.54
CA LEU A 149 -4.45 -2.47 -22.14
C LEU A 149 -3.92 -3.88 -22.39
N ILE A 150 -4.62 -4.70 -23.19
CA ILE A 150 -4.27 -6.12 -23.34
C ILE A 150 -2.84 -6.35 -23.88
N ASP A 151 -2.32 -5.41 -24.65
CA ASP A 151 -0.99 -5.44 -25.27
C ASP A 151 0.06 -4.64 -24.48
N ASP A 152 -0.29 -4.12 -23.30
CA ASP A 152 0.63 -3.39 -22.44
C ASP A 152 1.68 -4.33 -21.85
N GLU A 153 2.96 -4.00 -22.04
CA GLU A 153 4.10 -4.82 -21.60
C GLU A 153 4.13 -5.00 -20.07
N ARG A 154 3.68 -4.02 -19.30
CA ARG A 154 3.59 -4.09 -17.83
C ARG A 154 2.71 -5.25 -17.37
N LEU A 155 1.74 -5.67 -18.17
CA LEU A 155 0.88 -6.82 -17.86
C LEU A 155 1.61 -8.15 -17.92
N GLU A 156 2.75 -8.23 -18.61
CA GLU A 156 3.60 -9.43 -18.67
C GLU A 156 4.49 -9.59 -17.44
N CYS A 157 4.70 -8.52 -16.68
CA CYS A 157 5.50 -8.51 -15.47
C CYS A 157 4.79 -9.20 -14.31
N ARG A 158 5.57 -9.58 -13.29
CA ARG A 158 5.04 -9.94 -11.96
C ARG A 158 4.88 -8.69 -11.12
N PRO A 159 4.03 -8.73 -10.06
CA PRO A 159 3.76 -7.56 -9.25
C PRO A 159 4.99 -6.89 -8.63
N GLU A 160 6.00 -7.66 -8.26
CA GLU A 160 7.25 -7.17 -7.68
C GLU A 160 8.22 -6.56 -8.69
N GLU A 161 7.99 -6.72 -9.98
CA GLU A 161 8.85 -6.21 -11.05
C GLU A 161 8.50 -4.78 -11.46
N LEU A 162 7.30 -4.30 -11.09
CA LEU A 162 6.91 -2.91 -11.29
C LEU A 162 7.28 -2.06 -10.06
N ASP A 163 7.87 -0.91 -10.31
CA ASP A 163 8.05 0.11 -9.29
C ASP A 163 6.76 0.87 -8.97
N PHE A 164 6.82 1.79 -8.00
CA PHE A 164 5.63 2.51 -7.55
C PHE A 164 5.06 3.43 -8.64
N ASP A 165 5.91 4.10 -9.41
CA ASP A 165 5.49 5.03 -10.45
C ASP A 165 4.83 4.26 -11.61
N GLU A 166 5.38 3.12 -12.01
CA GLU A 166 4.79 2.23 -13.01
C GLU A 166 3.40 1.72 -12.58
N TRP A 167 3.20 1.45 -11.27
CA TRP A 167 1.88 1.12 -10.74
C TRP A 167 0.88 2.27 -10.86
N ILE A 168 1.32 3.50 -10.57
CA ILE A 168 0.48 4.69 -10.72
C ILE A 168 0.11 4.88 -12.19
N GLU A 169 1.07 4.83 -13.11
CA GLU A 169 0.85 4.96 -14.55
C GLU A 169 -0.13 3.92 -15.07
N LEU A 170 0.06 2.63 -14.73
CA LEU A 170 -0.85 1.55 -15.13
C LEU A 170 -2.29 1.81 -14.66
N CYS A 171 -2.46 2.28 -13.43
CA CYS A 171 -3.77 2.60 -12.87
C CYS A 171 -4.40 3.82 -13.53
N CYS A 172 -3.61 4.84 -13.88
CA CYS A 172 -4.07 6.01 -14.62
C CYS A 172 -4.53 5.63 -16.04
N ASP A 173 -3.81 4.73 -16.69
CA ASP A 173 -4.17 4.24 -18.03
C ASP A 173 -5.45 3.39 -17.99
N LEU A 174 -5.62 2.56 -16.95
CA LEU A 174 -6.91 1.87 -16.69
C LEU A 174 -8.07 2.87 -16.53
N ASP A 175 -7.85 3.96 -15.81
CA ASP A 175 -8.89 4.96 -15.55
C ASP A 175 -9.26 5.74 -16.82
N LYS A 176 -8.28 6.22 -17.58
CA LYS A 176 -8.46 6.94 -18.84
C LYS A 176 -9.20 6.11 -19.88
N ASN A 177 -8.81 4.85 -20.05
CA ASN A 177 -9.35 3.97 -21.09
C ASN A 177 -10.68 3.30 -20.70
N SER A 178 -11.21 3.65 -19.55
CA SER A 178 -12.46 3.10 -19.02
C SER A 178 -13.72 3.89 -19.45
N VAL A 179 -13.55 5.06 -20.03
CA VAL A 179 -14.66 5.97 -20.45
C VAL A 179 -15.24 5.57 -21.80
#